data_29707c317eb692548cd6da61a669bc83
#
_entry.id   29707c317eb692548cd6da61a669bc83
#
_cell.length_a   1.000
_cell.length_b   1.000
_cell.length_c   1.000
_cell.angle_alpha   90.00
_cell.angle_beta   90.00
_cell.angle_gamma   90.00
#
_symmetry.space_group_name_H-M   'P 1'
#
loop_
_entity.id
_entity.type
_entity.pdbx_description
1 polymer ?
#
loop_
_entity_poly.entity_id
_entity_poly.type
_entity_poly.pdbx_seq_one_letter_code
_entity_poly.pdbx_strand_id
1 'polypeptide(L)'
;MKKNIIVTCLTVAFILCLCITVSVSARYRLDEKSYTQTATDTIIYQPSVNYKFSKATPNVIVDTDSSLYCFLEKLSHLRSLSNDSIKNVSVVHIGDSHIQADFFTGTARKLMNHYFGNPGRGLIAPNRLMKSNNGRHYKITSSKQWKHSFILKPNGIPIGITGLGLQTKDLTADINILTVDESFPGEWDFNKVTAYCDIDKTDVYLIQPNVINIDTITPFAMTFLLDTLTNNVDISFISPEKEISISGFHLSNGKRGVFYHSIGINGAKFCNYNQCSKDFYRQIASLNPDLVIISLGTNEAMVRAINADQLYSDISDFAYNIRHSSPNTNVIFTTPVETFARAGRKTSAIPNHKVGKVRDIIVNFAEKNGYPYWDLYNIAGGKGATLEWNKKKLFVRDRIHLTQRGYEYQGELLFEAIIKSYNQYIKANI
;
A
#
# COMPACT_ATOMS: atom_id res chain seq x y z
N MET A 1 13.53 59.28 -1.49
CA MET A 1 12.27 58.67 -1.06
C MET A 1 11.93 57.32 -1.76
N LYS A 2 12.22 57.10 -3.03
CA LYS A 2 11.87 55.83 -3.72
C LYS A 2 12.72 54.60 -3.30
N LYS A 3 13.93 54.74 -2.81
CA LYS A 3 14.78 53.57 -2.38
C LYS A 3 14.32 52.96 -1.05
N ASN A 4 13.76 53.75 -0.13
CA ASN A 4 13.34 53.23 1.19
C ASN A 4 12.01 52.46 1.14
N ILE A 5 11.16 52.73 0.14
CA ILE A 5 9.88 52.03 -0.04
C ILE A 5 10.11 50.60 -0.56
N ILE A 6 11.11 50.41 -1.45
CA ILE A 6 11.43 49.09 -2.01
C ILE A 6 12.02 48.14 -0.95
N VAL A 7 12.87 48.66 -0.06
CA VAL A 7 13.47 47.90 1.02
C VAL A 7 12.40 47.46 2.05
N THR A 8 11.45 48.36 2.36
CA THR A 8 10.37 48.07 3.31
C THR A 8 9.37 47.03 2.74
N CYS A 9 9.06 47.09 1.44
CA CYS A 9 8.20 46.08 0.80
C CYS A 9 8.86 44.71 0.72
N LEU A 10 10.17 44.62 0.48
CA LEU A 10 10.92 43.38 0.45
C LEU A 10 11.03 42.71 1.84
N THR A 11 11.24 43.49 2.90
CA THR A 11 11.29 43.00 4.28
C THR A 11 9.89 42.49 4.75
N VAL A 12 8.83 43.20 4.43
CA VAL A 12 7.45 42.74 4.76
C VAL A 12 7.06 41.49 3.98
N ALA A 13 7.44 41.37 2.70
CA ALA A 13 7.21 40.13 1.91
C ALA A 13 8.03 38.95 2.46
N PHE A 14 9.26 39.17 2.92
CA PHE A 14 10.10 38.14 3.52
C PHE A 14 9.57 37.68 4.88
N ILE A 15 9.08 38.59 5.71
CA ILE A 15 8.46 38.29 7.01
C ILE A 15 7.10 37.57 6.81
N LEU A 16 6.28 37.96 5.82
CA LEU A 16 5.07 37.24 5.47
C LEU A 16 5.35 35.82 4.92
N CYS A 17 6.37 35.64 4.10
CA CYS A 17 6.80 34.31 3.63
C CYS A 17 7.31 33.46 4.79
N LEU A 18 8.09 34.00 5.74
CA LEU A 18 8.50 33.26 6.94
C LEU A 18 7.31 32.89 7.85
N CYS A 19 6.34 33.79 8.02
CA CYS A 19 5.14 33.50 8.80
C CYS A 19 4.23 32.44 8.13
N ILE A 20 4.17 32.40 6.81
CA ILE A 20 3.40 31.38 6.07
C ILE A 20 4.12 30.02 6.13
N THR A 21 5.44 29.98 6.01
CA THR A 21 6.21 28.74 6.15
C THR A 21 6.19 28.19 7.58
N VAL A 22 6.19 29.05 8.61
CA VAL A 22 6.07 28.65 10.01
C VAL A 22 4.65 28.19 10.34
N SER A 23 3.61 28.77 9.73
CA SER A 23 2.22 28.34 9.98
C SER A 23 1.80 27.07 9.22
N VAL A 24 2.48 26.71 8.13
CA VAL A 24 2.27 25.44 7.43
C VAL A 24 3.05 24.30 8.11
N SER A 25 4.25 24.55 8.64
CA SER A 25 5.01 23.57 9.44
C SER A 25 4.46 23.35 10.85
N ALA A 26 3.67 24.28 11.39
CA ALA A 26 3.06 24.11 12.72
C ALA A 26 1.86 23.15 12.75
N ARG A 27 1.34 22.70 11.60
CA ARG A 27 0.22 21.72 11.56
C ARG A 27 0.66 20.25 11.59
N TYR A 28 1.98 19.96 11.53
CA TYR A 28 2.54 18.62 11.61
C TYR A 28 3.78 18.52 12.52
N ARG A 29 3.90 19.36 13.54
CA ARG A 29 4.74 19.01 14.68
C ARG A 29 4.00 17.96 15.50
N LEU A 30 4.19 16.70 15.13
CA LEU A 30 4.11 15.61 16.08
C LEU A 30 5.20 15.91 17.12
N ASP A 31 4.81 16.18 18.37
CA ASP A 31 5.74 16.43 19.46
C ASP A 31 6.82 15.35 19.48
N GLU A 32 8.08 15.73 19.20
CA GLU A 32 9.25 14.93 19.54
C GLU A 32 9.39 14.89 21.09
N LYS A 33 8.45 14.31 21.76
CA LYS A 33 8.71 13.80 23.09
C LYS A 33 9.47 12.50 22.89
N SER A 34 10.72 12.48 23.31
CA SER A 34 11.50 11.25 23.49
C SER A 34 10.73 10.31 24.42
N TYR A 35 9.91 9.45 23.84
CA TYR A 35 9.27 8.38 24.58
C TYR A 35 10.31 7.29 24.83
N THR A 36 10.82 7.20 26.04
CA THR A 36 11.32 5.93 26.59
C THR A 36 10.10 5.01 26.74
N GLN A 37 9.63 4.44 25.65
CA GLN A 37 8.46 3.57 25.64
C GLN A 37 8.90 2.14 25.94
N THR A 38 8.39 1.58 27.02
CA THR A 38 8.53 0.14 27.32
C THR A 38 7.66 -0.66 26.35
N ALA A 39 8.04 -1.89 26.02
CA ALA A 39 7.32 -2.78 25.10
C ALA A 39 5.86 -3.08 25.51
N THR A 40 5.49 -2.72 26.72
CA THR A 40 4.22 -2.97 27.38
C THR A 40 3.19 -1.85 27.22
N ASP A 41 3.56 -0.73 26.55
CA ASP A 41 2.66 0.41 26.51
C ASP A 41 1.65 0.28 25.35
N THR A 42 0.37 0.46 25.68
CA THR A 42 -0.71 0.60 24.71
C THR A 42 -0.52 1.88 23.89
N ILE A 43 -0.94 1.83 22.63
CA ILE A 43 -0.89 3.00 21.73
C ILE A 43 -2.21 3.74 21.79
N ILE A 44 -2.18 5.03 22.10
CA ILE A 44 -3.35 5.91 22.00
C ILE A 44 -3.32 6.54 20.61
N TYR A 45 -4.33 6.21 19.79
CA TYR A 45 -4.50 6.78 18.46
C TYR A 45 -5.96 7.14 18.21
N GLN A 46 -6.18 8.25 17.56
CA GLN A 46 -7.47 8.68 17.04
C GLN A 46 -7.30 9.25 15.64
N PRO A 47 -8.19 8.94 14.70
CA PRO A 47 -8.19 9.55 13.37
C PRO A 47 -8.18 11.07 13.45
N SER A 48 -7.46 11.72 12.53
CA SER A 48 -7.33 13.19 12.47
C SER A 48 -8.68 13.90 12.31
N VAL A 49 -9.65 13.21 11.72
CA VAL A 49 -11.03 13.66 11.55
C VAL A 49 -11.98 12.55 11.95
N ASN A 50 -12.86 12.83 12.91
CA ASN A 50 -13.91 11.90 13.31
C ASN A 50 -15.22 12.20 12.55
N TYR A 51 -15.39 11.57 11.38
CA TYR A 51 -16.67 11.65 10.66
C TYR A 51 -17.71 10.76 11.33
N LYS A 52 -18.83 11.37 11.73
CA LYS A 52 -19.99 10.63 12.24
C LYS A 52 -20.87 10.24 11.05
N PHE A 53 -21.17 8.95 10.93
CA PHE A 53 -22.12 8.40 9.97
C PHE A 53 -23.27 7.74 10.76
N SER A 54 -24.50 7.90 10.24
CA SER A 54 -25.72 7.60 11.01
C SER A 54 -25.87 6.11 11.39
N LYS A 55 -25.27 5.21 10.60
CA LYS A 55 -25.36 3.75 10.79
C LYS A 55 -23.99 3.07 10.95
N ALA A 56 -22.96 3.84 11.31
CA ALA A 56 -21.64 3.30 11.50
C ALA A 56 -21.58 2.34 12.68
N THR A 57 -20.93 1.20 12.48
CA THR A 57 -20.57 0.26 13.56
C THR A 57 -19.22 0.64 14.18
N PRO A 58 -18.85 0.09 15.34
CA PRO A 58 -17.52 0.28 15.92
C PRO A 58 -16.41 -0.12 14.92
N ASN A 59 -15.37 0.70 14.85
CA ASN A 59 -14.21 0.41 14.01
C ASN A 59 -13.28 -0.60 14.70
N VAL A 60 -13.45 -1.88 14.38
CA VAL A 60 -12.68 -3.00 14.91
C VAL A 60 -12.44 -4.05 13.82
N ILE A 61 -11.35 -4.81 13.95
CA ILE A 61 -11.16 -6.06 13.21
C ILE A 61 -11.84 -7.16 14.01
N VAL A 62 -12.70 -7.95 13.35
CA VAL A 62 -13.30 -9.14 13.94
C VAL A 62 -12.32 -10.30 13.74
N ASP A 63 -11.84 -10.88 14.82
CA ASP A 63 -10.87 -11.99 14.84
C ASP A 63 -11.26 -12.96 15.95
N THR A 64 -12.21 -13.86 15.64
CA THR A 64 -12.79 -14.80 16.61
C THR A 64 -11.81 -15.87 17.06
N ASP A 65 -10.87 -16.25 16.20
CA ASP A 65 -9.95 -17.36 16.42
C ASP A 65 -8.55 -16.90 16.87
N SER A 66 -8.42 -15.59 17.18
CA SER A 66 -7.13 -14.97 17.55
C SER A 66 -6.01 -15.24 16.53
N SER A 67 -6.39 -15.34 15.26
CA SER A 67 -5.47 -15.69 14.17
C SER A 67 -4.45 -14.60 13.87
N LEU A 68 -4.67 -13.36 14.37
CA LEU A 68 -3.70 -12.27 14.29
C LEU A 68 -2.61 -12.30 15.38
N TYR A 69 -2.67 -13.24 16.33
CA TYR A 69 -1.79 -13.26 17.47
C TYR A 69 -0.30 -13.14 17.09
N CYS A 70 0.18 -13.98 16.17
CA CYS A 70 1.59 -13.97 15.74
C CYS A 70 2.02 -12.62 15.11
N PHE A 71 1.14 -11.97 14.35
CA PHE A 71 1.41 -10.65 13.78
C PHE A 71 1.49 -9.58 14.88
N LEU A 72 0.55 -9.59 15.83
CA LEU A 72 0.49 -8.63 16.94
C LEU A 72 1.68 -8.82 17.89
N GLU A 73 2.09 -10.07 18.15
CA GLU A 73 3.29 -10.41 18.90
C GLU A 73 4.55 -9.83 18.24
N LYS A 74 4.72 -10.01 16.93
CA LYS A 74 5.85 -9.43 16.19
C LYS A 74 5.87 -7.90 16.27
N LEU A 75 4.71 -7.25 16.19
CA LEU A 75 4.60 -5.80 16.38
C LEU A 75 5.02 -5.39 17.80
N SER A 76 4.68 -6.16 18.83
CA SER A 76 5.10 -5.88 20.21
C SER A 76 6.61 -6.01 20.38
N HIS A 77 7.20 -7.05 19.79
CA HIS A 77 8.65 -7.24 19.80
C HIS A 77 9.39 -6.13 19.04
N LEU A 78 8.80 -5.61 17.97
CA LEU A 78 9.38 -4.50 17.21
C LEU A 78 9.51 -3.22 18.04
N ARG A 79 8.60 -2.99 19.00
CA ARG A 79 8.63 -1.87 19.93
C ARG A 79 9.54 -2.11 21.14
N SER A 80 9.84 -3.36 21.46
CA SER A 80 10.74 -3.70 22.56
C SER A 80 12.19 -3.40 22.20
N LEU A 81 12.85 -2.53 22.95
CA LEU A 81 14.27 -2.21 22.79
C LEU A 81 15.18 -3.37 23.21
N SER A 82 14.66 -4.32 24.00
CA SER A 82 15.43 -5.45 24.54
C SER A 82 15.48 -6.67 23.60
N ASN A 83 14.73 -6.65 22.49
CA ASN A 83 14.63 -7.79 21.59
C ASN A 83 15.09 -7.43 20.17
N ASP A 84 16.34 -7.77 19.83
CA ASP A 84 16.92 -7.56 18.51
C ASP A 84 16.60 -8.68 17.49
N SER A 85 15.85 -9.71 17.88
CA SER A 85 15.58 -10.88 17.03
C SER A 85 14.67 -10.54 15.85
N ILE A 86 13.74 -9.58 16.01
CA ILE A 86 12.83 -9.14 14.95
C ILE A 86 13.23 -7.74 14.48
N LYS A 87 13.75 -7.68 13.25
CA LYS A 87 14.12 -6.39 12.63
C LYS A 87 12.95 -5.78 11.88
N ASN A 88 12.16 -6.58 11.18
CA ASN A 88 11.08 -6.09 10.31
C ASN A 88 9.82 -6.93 10.47
N VAL A 89 8.68 -6.26 10.33
CA VAL A 89 7.37 -6.85 10.10
C VAL A 89 6.91 -6.45 8.71
N SER A 90 6.40 -7.41 7.93
CA SER A 90 6.01 -7.21 6.54
C SER A 90 4.50 -7.32 6.38
N VAL A 91 3.87 -6.24 5.91
CA VAL A 91 2.45 -6.17 5.56
C VAL A 91 2.32 -6.04 4.05
N VAL A 92 1.55 -6.90 3.40
CA VAL A 92 1.22 -6.83 1.96
C VAL A 92 -0.26 -6.56 1.80
N HIS A 93 -0.62 -5.38 1.29
CA HIS A 93 -2.00 -4.98 1.04
C HIS A 93 -2.34 -5.11 -0.44
N ILE A 94 -3.21 -6.05 -0.77
CA ILE A 94 -3.59 -6.39 -2.14
C ILE A 94 -5.00 -5.89 -2.42
N GLY A 95 -5.23 -5.30 -3.60
CA GLY A 95 -6.56 -4.84 -3.96
C GLY A 95 -6.68 -4.30 -5.38
N ASP A 96 -7.65 -3.44 -5.57
CA ASP A 96 -8.01 -2.87 -6.86
C ASP A 96 -7.52 -1.42 -7.03
N SER A 97 -8.29 -0.56 -7.74
CA SER A 97 -7.97 0.85 -7.94
C SER A 97 -7.93 1.67 -6.64
N HIS A 98 -8.64 1.24 -5.60
CA HIS A 98 -8.62 1.91 -4.29
C HIS A 98 -7.27 1.73 -3.59
N ILE A 99 -6.55 0.65 -3.89
CA ILE A 99 -5.20 0.39 -3.38
C ILE A 99 -4.13 0.97 -4.31
N GLN A 100 -4.33 0.91 -5.64
CA GLN A 100 -3.35 1.41 -6.61
C GLN A 100 -3.06 2.90 -6.45
N ALA A 101 -4.02 3.71 -6.05
CA ALA A 101 -3.85 5.15 -5.82
C ALA A 101 -2.86 5.46 -4.68
N ASP A 102 -2.57 4.50 -3.81
CA ASP A 102 -1.63 4.55 -2.68
C ASP A 102 -1.89 5.69 -1.68
N PHE A 103 -3.09 6.29 -1.67
CA PHE A 103 -3.50 7.24 -0.64
C PHE A 103 -3.94 6.51 0.63
N PHE A 104 -4.76 5.48 0.49
CA PHE A 104 -5.20 4.63 1.58
C PHE A 104 -4.00 3.91 2.22
N THR A 105 -3.28 3.12 1.42
CA THR A 105 -2.12 2.34 1.86
C THR A 105 -0.95 3.22 2.29
N GLY A 106 -0.74 4.36 1.62
CA GLY A 106 0.29 5.32 1.99
C GLY A 106 0.06 5.95 3.36
N THR A 107 -1.20 6.24 3.72
CA THR A 107 -1.55 6.73 5.07
C THR A 107 -1.34 5.64 6.12
N ALA A 108 -1.82 4.41 5.87
CA ALA A 108 -1.58 3.29 6.77
C ALA A 108 -0.07 3.03 6.95
N ARG A 109 0.72 3.07 5.86
CA ARG A 109 2.19 2.94 5.89
C ARG A 109 2.84 4.00 6.77
N LYS A 110 2.51 5.27 6.58
CA LYS A 110 3.07 6.36 7.38
C LYS A 110 2.77 6.18 8.88
N LEU A 111 1.55 5.80 9.21
CA LEU A 111 1.16 5.57 10.60
C LEU A 111 1.86 4.35 11.18
N MET A 112 1.93 3.22 10.45
CA MET A 112 2.69 2.05 10.89
C MET A 112 4.16 2.39 11.11
N ASN A 113 4.78 3.11 10.17
CA ASN A 113 6.18 3.52 10.28
C ASN A 113 6.42 4.49 11.44
N HIS A 114 5.49 5.39 11.71
CA HIS A 114 5.59 6.31 12.85
C HIS A 114 5.61 5.58 14.19
N TYR A 115 4.75 4.58 14.37
CA TYR A 115 4.60 3.89 15.67
C TYR A 115 5.51 2.68 15.84
N PHE A 116 5.98 2.07 14.74
CA PHE A 116 6.72 0.80 14.77
C PHE A 116 8.08 0.86 14.06
N GLY A 117 8.47 2.03 13.52
CA GLY A 117 9.73 2.25 12.81
C GLY A 117 9.60 2.16 11.29
N ASN A 118 10.49 2.88 10.60
CA ASN A 118 10.51 3.02 9.13
C ASN A 118 11.72 2.28 8.52
N PRO A 119 11.53 1.08 7.95
CA PRO A 119 12.61 0.31 7.32
C PRO A 119 12.84 0.70 5.85
N GLY A 120 12.11 1.67 5.32
CA GLY A 120 12.16 2.15 3.94
C GLY A 120 10.80 2.08 3.23
N ARG A 121 10.80 2.49 1.95
CA ARG A 121 9.56 2.58 1.15
C ARG A 121 8.91 1.22 0.88
N GLY A 122 9.70 0.14 0.85
CA GLY A 122 9.25 -1.18 0.48
C GLY A 122 8.98 -1.32 -1.03
N LEU A 123 8.01 -2.15 -1.39
CA LEU A 123 7.66 -2.45 -2.79
C LEU A 123 7.14 -1.21 -3.52
N ILE A 124 7.65 -0.99 -4.73
CA ILE A 124 7.23 0.06 -5.66
C ILE A 124 6.98 -0.52 -7.05
N ALA A 125 5.93 -0.04 -7.70
CA ALA A 125 5.49 -0.51 -9.00
C ALA A 125 5.80 0.53 -10.10
N PRO A 126 6.25 0.11 -11.30
CA PRO A 126 6.58 1.01 -12.41
C PRO A 126 5.32 1.51 -13.16
N ASN A 127 4.27 1.88 -12.43
CA ASN A 127 2.96 2.25 -12.97
C ASN A 127 3.04 3.37 -14.02
N ARG A 128 3.94 4.35 -13.84
CA ARG A 128 4.07 5.48 -14.76
C ARG A 128 4.52 5.06 -16.15
N LEU A 129 5.38 4.03 -16.24
CA LEU A 129 5.85 3.50 -17.53
C LEU A 129 4.71 2.81 -18.31
N MET A 130 3.62 2.45 -17.63
CA MET A 130 2.38 1.94 -18.20
C MET A 130 1.34 3.03 -18.46
N LYS A 131 1.67 4.31 -18.27
CA LYS A 131 0.71 5.44 -18.32
C LYS A 131 -0.46 5.28 -17.33
N SER A 132 -0.22 4.60 -16.20
CA SER A 132 -1.17 4.44 -15.10
C SER A 132 -0.82 5.36 -13.92
N ASN A 133 -1.71 5.43 -12.91
CA ASN A 133 -1.51 6.22 -11.71
C ASN A 133 -0.28 5.72 -10.95
N ASN A 134 0.63 6.64 -10.63
CA ASN A 134 1.81 6.31 -9.83
C ASN A 134 1.43 6.14 -8.35
N GLY A 135 2.19 5.29 -7.64
CA GLY A 135 2.13 5.26 -6.18
C GLY A 135 2.78 6.52 -5.58
N ARG A 136 2.59 6.70 -4.28
CA ARG A 136 3.13 7.85 -3.53
C ARG A 136 4.58 7.63 -3.13
N HIS A 137 5.29 8.72 -2.90
CA HIS A 137 6.64 8.79 -2.35
C HIS A 137 7.75 8.28 -3.27
N TYR A 138 7.48 8.07 -4.56
CA TYR A 138 8.50 7.71 -5.55
C TYR A 138 8.11 8.09 -6.96
N LYS A 139 9.13 8.16 -7.83
CA LYS A 139 9.00 8.28 -9.28
C LYS A 139 9.90 7.25 -9.93
N ILE A 140 9.40 6.60 -10.98
CA ILE A 140 10.18 5.68 -11.83
C ILE A 140 10.13 6.23 -13.24
N THR A 141 11.31 6.41 -13.86
CA THR A 141 11.45 6.87 -15.24
C THR A 141 12.39 5.96 -16.01
N SER A 142 12.32 6.00 -17.33
CA SER A 142 13.19 5.29 -18.26
C SER A 142 13.30 6.08 -19.55
N SER A 143 14.44 6.00 -20.23
CA SER A 143 14.63 6.52 -21.59
C SER A 143 13.98 5.62 -22.64
N LYS A 144 13.65 4.39 -22.29
CA LYS A 144 13.14 3.36 -23.21
C LYS A 144 11.62 3.30 -23.28
N GLN A 145 11.14 2.74 -24.38
CA GLN A 145 9.73 2.40 -24.55
C GLN A 145 9.47 0.99 -23.99
N TRP A 146 8.48 0.85 -23.13
CA TRP A 146 8.10 -0.41 -22.50
C TRP A 146 6.73 -0.86 -22.98
N LYS A 147 6.64 -2.11 -23.45
CA LYS A 147 5.36 -2.84 -23.54
C LYS A 147 4.96 -3.30 -22.14
N HIS A 148 3.68 -3.42 -21.87
CA HIS A 148 3.20 -3.81 -20.57
C HIS A 148 2.11 -4.87 -20.61
N SER A 149 2.02 -5.64 -19.56
CA SER A 149 0.98 -6.61 -19.26
C SER A 149 0.50 -6.40 -17.83
N PHE A 150 -0.71 -6.77 -17.52
CA PHE A 150 -1.26 -6.74 -16.17
C PHE A 150 -2.37 -7.78 -16.02
N ILE A 151 -2.70 -8.15 -14.79
CA ILE A 151 -3.56 -9.29 -14.46
C ILE A 151 -4.94 -9.29 -15.15
N LEU A 152 -5.49 -8.13 -15.54
CA LEU A 152 -6.76 -8.05 -16.28
C LEU A 152 -6.62 -8.30 -17.78
N LYS A 153 -5.43 -8.09 -18.34
CA LYS A 153 -5.14 -8.20 -19.77
C LYS A 153 -3.76 -8.79 -19.99
N PRO A 154 -3.55 -10.07 -19.64
CA PRO A 154 -2.29 -10.74 -19.90
C PRO A 154 -2.07 -10.86 -21.42
N ASN A 155 -0.85 -10.66 -21.88
CA ASN A 155 -0.49 -10.66 -23.31
C ASN A 155 0.84 -11.35 -23.61
N GLY A 156 1.24 -12.29 -22.75
CA GLY A 156 2.48 -13.05 -22.89
C GLY A 156 3.70 -12.43 -22.19
N ILE A 157 3.66 -11.16 -21.80
CA ILE A 157 4.71 -10.55 -20.96
C ILE A 157 4.53 -11.09 -19.53
N PRO A 158 5.63 -11.59 -18.90
CA PRO A 158 5.57 -12.11 -17.53
C PRO A 158 5.03 -11.07 -16.54
N ILE A 159 4.08 -11.47 -15.72
CA ILE A 159 3.49 -10.64 -14.66
C ILE A 159 4.10 -11.09 -13.33
N GLY A 160 4.75 -10.16 -12.63
CA GLY A 160 5.38 -10.46 -11.34
C GLY A 160 4.74 -9.74 -10.16
N ILE A 161 5.55 -9.50 -9.13
CA ILE A 161 5.17 -9.13 -7.76
C ILE A 161 4.16 -7.98 -7.62
N THR A 162 4.17 -7.03 -8.54
CA THR A 162 3.26 -5.87 -8.49
C THR A 162 1.94 -6.09 -9.23
N GLY A 163 1.70 -7.29 -9.76
CA GLY A 163 0.56 -7.59 -10.65
C GLY A 163 0.74 -7.01 -12.06
N LEU A 164 1.95 -6.55 -12.37
CA LEU A 164 2.36 -5.93 -13.63
C LEU A 164 3.56 -6.67 -14.22
N GLY A 165 3.75 -6.50 -15.53
CA GLY A 165 4.96 -6.85 -16.26
C GLY A 165 5.28 -5.76 -17.28
N LEU A 166 6.53 -5.35 -17.33
CA LEU A 166 7.07 -4.47 -18.38
C LEU A 166 8.11 -5.22 -19.17
N GLN A 167 8.14 -5.05 -20.48
CA GLN A 167 9.11 -5.67 -21.36
C GLN A 167 9.57 -4.69 -22.43
N THR A 168 10.89 -4.68 -22.70
CA THR A 168 11.46 -4.09 -23.90
C THR A 168 12.27 -5.13 -24.68
N LYS A 169 12.35 -4.96 -25.99
CA LYS A 169 13.18 -5.78 -26.90
C LYS A 169 14.51 -5.11 -27.23
N ASP A 170 14.90 -4.13 -26.45
CA ASP A 170 16.21 -3.49 -26.58
C ASP A 170 17.30 -4.37 -25.94
N LEU A 171 18.53 -4.28 -26.46
CA LEU A 171 19.70 -4.92 -25.86
C LEU A 171 19.97 -4.39 -24.45
N THR A 172 19.71 -3.09 -24.25
CA THR A 172 19.92 -2.38 -22.98
C THR A 172 18.70 -1.56 -22.60
N ALA A 173 18.44 -1.44 -21.32
CA ALA A 173 17.44 -0.54 -20.77
C ALA A 173 17.95 0.14 -19.51
N ASP A 174 17.37 1.29 -19.20
CA ASP A 174 17.64 2.06 -17.99
C ASP A 174 16.35 2.29 -17.18
N ILE A 175 16.49 2.31 -15.87
CA ILE A 175 15.46 2.73 -14.94
C ILE A 175 16.08 3.68 -13.92
N ASN A 176 15.54 4.87 -13.81
CA ASN A 176 15.83 5.76 -12.69
C ASN A 176 14.70 5.66 -11.65
N ILE A 177 15.06 5.52 -10.38
CA ILE A 177 14.16 5.52 -9.23
C ILE A 177 14.53 6.70 -8.34
N LEU A 178 13.56 7.59 -8.10
CA LEU A 178 13.67 8.71 -7.19
C LEU A 178 12.59 8.58 -6.10
N THR A 179 12.98 8.51 -4.83
CA THR A 179 12.03 8.66 -3.71
C THR A 179 11.74 10.12 -3.44
N VAL A 180 10.53 10.43 -2.96
CA VAL A 180 10.05 11.79 -2.73
C VAL A 180 9.48 11.87 -1.32
N ASP A 181 10.11 12.67 -0.49
CA ASP A 181 9.67 12.91 0.87
C ASP A 181 8.44 13.84 0.91
N GLU A 182 7.57 13.63 1.88
CA GLU A 182 6.42 14.50 2.13
C GLU A 182 6.46 15.14 3.51
N SER A 183 7.07 14.48 4.49
CA SER A 183 7.04 14.91 5.89
C SER A 183 8.35 15.55 6.35
N PHE A 184 9.47 14.91 6.04
CA PHE A 184 10.80 15.41 6.41
C PHE A 184 11.88 14.90 5.43
N PRO A 185 13.01 15.59 5.26
CA PRO A 185 14.09 15.17 4.38
C PRO A 185 14.65 13.79 4.77
N GLY A 186 14.84 12.90 3.77
CA GLY A 186 15.37 11.56 3.98
C GLY A 186 14.36 10.54 4.51
N GLU A 187 13.06 10.89 4.52
CA GLU A 187 11.98 9.99 5.00
C GLU A 187 12.01 8.63 4.28
N TRP A 188 12.33 8.64 2.99
CA TRP A 188 12.32 7.47 2.13
C TRP A 188 13.69 7.12 1.54
N ASP A 189 14.77 7.66 2.12
CA ASP A 189 16.12 7.27 1.70
C ASP A 189 16.35 5.77 1.93
N PHE A 190 17.13 5.19 1.03
CA PHE A 190 17.40 3.76 1.02
C PHE A 190 18.87 3.48 0.70
N ASN A 191 19.38 2.35 1.14
CA ASN A 191 20.69 1.83 0.79
C ASN A 191 20.65 0.37 0.31
N LYS A 192 19.45 -0.17 0.09
CA LYS A 192 19.25 -1.51 -0.42
C LYS A 192 18.15 -1.49 -1.48
N VAL A 193 18.45 -2.01 -2.66
CA VAL A 193 17.56 -2.03 -3.81
C VAL A 193 17.43 -3.45 -4.33
N THR A 194 16.19 -3.94 -4.42
CA THR A 194 15.89 -5.20 -5.10
C THR A 194 15.18 -4.89 -6.42
N ALA A 195 15.70 -5.38 -7.53
CA ALA A 195 15.05 -5.35 -8.84
C ALA A 195 14.40 -6.70 -9.12
N TYR A 196 13.09 -6.72 -9.39
CA TYR A 196 12.35 -7.91 -9.79
C TYR A 196 12.33 -8.02 -11.30
N CYS A 197 13.14 -8.93 -11.84
CA CYS A 197 13.33 -9.19 -13.27
C CYS A 197 13.76 -10.64 -13.48
N ASP A 198 13.76 -11.09 -14.73
CA ASP A 198 14.28 -12.41 -15.12
C ASP A 198 15.82 -12.37 -15.12
N ILE A 199 16.44 -12.89 -14.08
CA ILE A 199 17.89 -12.86 -13.87
C ILE A 199 18.61 -13.84 -14.81
N ASP A 200 17.97 -14.92 -15.23
CA ASP A 200 18.57 -15.90 -16.14
C ASP A 200 18.78 -15.31 -17.54
N LYS A 201 18.02 -14.27 -17.91
CA LYS A 201 18.07 -13.61 -19.22
C LYS A 201 18.60 -12.19 -19.20
N THR A 202 18.81 -11.61 -18.01
CA THR A 202 19.08 -10.18 -17.88
C THR A 202 20.16 -9.92 -16.83
N ASP A 203 21.26 -9.34 -17.27
CA ASP A 203 22.26 -8.77 -16.36
C ASP A 203 21.76 -7.43 -15.83
N VAL A 204 21.89 -7.21 -14.53
CA VAL A 204 21.45 -5.99 -13.85
C VAL A 204 22.62 -5.29 -13.18
N TYR A 205 22.77 -4.01 -13.43
CA TYR A 205 23.84 -3.18 -12.89
C TYR A 205 23.25 -1.90 -12.28
N LEU A 206 23.82 -1.46 -11.15
CA LEU A 206 23.61 -0.10 -10.67
C LEU A 206 24.74 0.80 -11.19
N ILE A 207 24.38 1.96 -11.73
CA ILE A 207 25.33 2.93 -12.28
C ILE A 207 25.80 3.86 -11.14
N GLN A 208 24.88 4.31 -10.30
CA GLN A 208 25.13 5.16 -9.12
C GLN A 208 24.01 4.96 -8.10
N PRO A 209 24.23 5.06 -6.78
CA PRO A 209 25.54 5.19 -6.09
C PRO A 209 26.36 3.87 -6.13
N ASN A 210 27.54 3.88 -5.52
CA ASN A 210 28.41 2.70 -5.49
C ASN A 210 27.73 1.51 -4.81
N VAL A 211 27.85 0.34 -5.45
CA VAL A 211 27.42 -0.95 -4.89
C VAL A 211 28.59 -1.52 -4.10
N ILE A 212 28.36 -1.82 -2.81
CA ILE A 212 29.38 -2.50 -1.98
C ILE A 212 29.19 -4.01 -1.97
N ASN A 213 27.97 -4.50 -2.24
CA ASN A 213 27.70 -5.93 -2.30
C ASN A 213 26.42 -6.24 -3.08
N ILE A 214 26.38 -7.43 -3.68
CA ILE A 214 25.16 -8.08 -4.15
C ILE A 214 24.74 -9.05 -3.04
N ASP A 215 23.64 -8.73 -2.36
CA ASP A 215 23.19 -9.43 -1.15
C ASP A 215 22.42 -10.71 -1.47
N THR A 216 21.55 -10.67 -2.49
CA THR A 216 20.69 -11.80 -2.83
C THR A 216 20.48 -11.87 -4.33
N ILE A 217 20.62 -13.09 -4.89
CA ILE A 217 20.27 -13.41 -6.26
C ILE A 217 19.29 -14.58 -6.24
N THR A 218 18.15 -14.41 -6.89
CA THR A 218 17.17 -15.47 -7.18
C THR A 218 16.83 -15.46 -8.67
N PRO A 219 16.19 -16.48 -9.23
CA PRO A 219 15.83 -16.47 -10.66
C PRO A 219 14.97 -15.27 -11.09
N PHE A 220 14.30 -14.60 -10.13
CA PHE A 220 13.36 -13.50 -10.41
C PHE A 220 13.73 -12.18 -9.74
N ALA A 221 14.85 -12.08 -9.02
CA ALA A 221 15.23 -10.83 -8.36
C ALA A 221 16.72 -10.77 -8.02
N MET A 222 17.28 -9.56 -8.07
CA MET A 222 18.64 -9.26 -7.61
C MET A 222 18.60 -8.09 -6.63
N THR A 223 19.31 -8.21 -5.52
CA THR A 223 19.37 -7.22 -4.45
C THR A 223 20.77 -6.63 -4.31
N PHE A 224 20.87 -5.32 -4.36
CA PHE A 224 22.10 -4.53 -4.23
C PHE A 224 22.12 -3.82 -2.88
N LEU A 225 23.30 -3.84 -2.23
CA LEU A 225 23.60 -3.04 -1.05
C LEU A 225 24.49 -1.87 -1.48
N LEU A 226 24.09 -0.65 -1.10
CA LEU A 226 24.77 0.60 -1.40
C LEU A 226 25.62 1.04 -0.21
N ASP A 227 26.70 1.80 -0.49
CA ASP A 227 27.61 2.33 0.54
C ASP A 227 26.98 3.44 1.39
N THR A 228 25.98 4.14 0.84
CA THR A 228 25.32 5.29 1.47
C THR A 228 23.80 5.23 1.31
N LEU A 229 23.10 5.93 2.20
CA LEU A 229 21.68 6.22 2.03
C LEU A 229 21.52 7.25 0.90
N THR A 230 20.60 6.97 0.00
CA THR A 230 20.27 7.84 -1.14
C THR A 230 18.77 7.87 -1.37
N ASN A 231 18.30 8.93 -2.03
CA ASN A 231 16.93 9.00 -2.53
C ASN A 231 16.84 8.73 -4.04
N ASN A 232 17.98 8.50 -4.72
CA ASN A 232 18.02 8.31 -6.16
C ASN A 232 18.95 7.18 -6.57
N VAL A 233 18.54 6.37 -7.55
CA VAL A 233 19.35 5.30 -8.12
C VAL A 233 19.08 5.14 -9.62
N ASP A 234 20.14 4.90 -10.37
CA ASP A 234 20.11 4.53 -11.79
C ASP A 234 20.48 3.06 -11.95
N ILE A 235 19.58 2.28 -12.55
CA ILE A 235 19.73 0.85 -12.79
C ILE A 235 19.80 0.62 -14.29
N SER A 236 20.81 -0.12 -14.73
CA SER A 236 20.97 -0.57 -16.10
C SER A 236 20.69 -2.06 -16.23
N PHE A 237 20.00 -2.44 -17.28
CA PHE A 237 19.68 -3.81 -17.63
C PHE A 237 20.31 -4.13 -19.00
N ILE A 238 20.92 -5.30 -19.14
CA ILE A 238 21.50 -5.79 -20.39
C ILE A 238 20.96 -7.19 -20.64
N SER A 239 20.41 -7.43 -21.83
CA SER A 239 19.98 -8.75 -22.24
C SER A 239 20.49 -9.08 -23.63
N PRO A 240 21.42 -10.05 -23.78
CA PRO A 240 21.88 -10.53 -25.08
C PRO A 240 20.74 -11.05 -25.97
N GLU A 241 19.69 -11.58 -25.35
CA GLU A 241 18.48 -12.08 -26.04
C GLU A 241 17.53 -10.96 -26.48
N LYS A 242 17.84 -9.69 -26.15
CA LYS A 242 16.96 -8.53 -26.40
C LYS A 242 15.56 -8.71 -25.83
N GLU A 243 15.49 -9.23 -24.60
CA GLU A 243 14.24 -9.43 -23.88
C GLU A 243 14.45 -9.10 -22.40
N ILE A 244 14.24 -7.83 -22.05
CA ILE A 244 14.33 -7.34 -20.68
C ILE A 244 12.92 -7.23 -20.11
N SER A 245 12.62 -8.00 -19.06
CA SER A 245 11.34 -7.99 -18.38
C SER A 245 11.52 -7.61 -16.92
N ILE A 246 10.74 -6.62 -16.43
CA ILE A 246 10.75 -6.16 -15.04
C ILE A 246 9.33 -6.11 -14.49
N SER A 247 9.16 -6.31 -13.18
CA SER A 247 7.85 -6.30 -12.53
C SER A 247 7.74 -5.40 -11.31
N GLY A 248 8.83 -4.87 -10.78
CA GLY A 248 8.83 -3.96 -9.64
C GLY A 248 10.19 -3.84 -8.98
N PHE A 249 10.23 -3.04 -7.93
CA PHE A 249 11.43 -2.82 -7.12
C PHE A 249 11.07 -2.80 -5.63
N HIS A 250 12.02 -3.14 -4.77
CA HIS A 250 11.88 -3.00 -3.33
C HIS A 250 13.03 -2.16 -2.78
N LEU A 251 12.70 -1.15 -1.95
CA LEU A 251 13.65 -0.21 -1.37
C LEU A 251 13.65 -0.33 0.15
N SER A 252 14.83 -0.49 0.75
CA SER A 252 14.98 -0.51 2.21
C SER A 252 16.21 0.27 2.68
N ASN A 253 16.22 0.66 3.94
CA ASN A 253 17.27 1.46 4.58
C ASN A 253 18.00 0.71 5.70
N GLY A 254 17.70 -0.58 5.90
CA GLY A 254 18.31 -1.43 6.91
C GLY A 254 17.85 -1.16 8.37
N LYS A 255 16.99 -0.17 8.61
CA LYS A 255 16.46 0.12 9.96
C LYS A 255 15.34 -0.86 10.32
N ARG A 256 15.07 -0.97 11.62
CA ARG A 256 13.91 -1.71 12.15
C ARG A 256 12.61 -1.00 11.77
N GLY A 257 11.54 -1.79 11.55
CA GLY A 257 10.23 -1.20 11.31
C GLY A 257 9.26 -2.09 10.56
N VAL A 258 8.16 -1.48 10.11
CA VAL A 258 7.11 -2.15 9.36
C VAL A 258 7.20 -1.80 7.88
N PHE A 259 7.52 -2.78 7.04
CA PHE A 259 7.25 -2.66 5.62
C PHE A 259 5.76 -2.77 5.36
N TYR A 260 5.20 -1.77 4.70
CA TYR A 260 3.80 -1.79 4.27
C TYR A 260 3.74 -1.67 2.74
N HIS A 261 3.63 -2.82 2.08
CA HIS A 261 3.59 -2.94 0.63
C HIS A 261 2.16 -2.77 0.11
N SER A 262 2.00 -2.16 -1.06
CA SER A 262 0.71 -2.06 -1.74
C SER A 262 0.78 -2.66 -3.13
N ILE A 263 -0.14 -3.57 -3.44
CA ILE A 263 -0.32 -4.21 -4.74
C ILE A 263 -1.75 -3.93 -5.18
N GLY A 264 -1.94 -2.91 -5.99
CA GLY A 264 -3.26 -2.47 -6.45
C GLY A 264 -3.33 -2.40 -7.96
N ILE A 265 -4.37 -2.99 -8.55
CA ILE A 265 -4.58 -2.98 -10.00
C ILE A 265 -5.97 -2.46 -10.33
N ASN A 266 -6.04 -1.37 -11.11
CA ASN A 266 -7.31 -0.77 -11.52
C ASN A 266 -8.25 -1.79 -12.15
N GLY A 267 -9.43 -1.95 -11.56
CA GLY A 267 -10.47 -2.84 -12.07
C GLY A 267 -10.34 -4.31 -11.65
N ALA A 268 -9.32 -4.67 -10.86
CA ALA A 268 -9.08 -6.05 -10.44
C ALA A 268 -10.22 -6.61 -9.58
N LYS A 269 -10.40 -7.90 -9.71
CA LYS A 269 -11.30 -8.78 -8.96
C LYS A 269 -10.52 -9.96 -8.41
N PHE A 270 -11.11 -10.72 -7.49
CA PHE A 270 -10.53 -11.96 -6.97
C PHE A 270 -10.11 -12.91 -8.12
N CYS A 271 -11.00 -13.18 -9.08
CA CYS A 271 -10.73 -14.06 -10.22
C CYS A 271 -9.53 -13.62 -11.08
N ASN A 272 -9.21 -12.32 -11.15
CA ASN A 272 -8.05 -11.85 -11.89
C ASN A 272 -6.75 -12.24 -11.20
N TYR A 273 -6.69 -12.14 -9.88
CA TYR A 273 -5.53 -12.58 -9.10
C TYR A 273 -5.37 -14.10 -9.17
N ASN A 274 -6.47 -14.88 -9.16
CA ASN A 274 -6.43 -16.34 -9.29
C ASN A 274 -5.81 -16.82 -10.61
N GLN A 275 -5.85 -15.99 -11.66
CA GLN A 275 -5.22 -16.28 -12.95
C GLN A 275 -3.72 -15.95 -12.99
N CYS A 276 -3.15 -15.40 -11.93
CA CYS A 276 -1.72 -15.11 -11.85
C CYS A 276 -0.90 -16.41 -11.84
N SER A 277 0.31 -16.31 -12.42
CA SER A 277 1.25 -17.43 -12.41
C SER A 277 1.74 -17.76 -10.99
N LYS A 278 2.33 -18.93 -10.82
CA LYS A 278 3.00 -19.31 -9.57
C LYS A 278 4.11 -18.33 -9.19
N ASP A 279 4.75 -17.69 -10.17
CA ASP A 279 5.84 -16.74 -9.92
C ASP A 279 5.34 -15.45 -9.27
N PHE A 280 4.13 -14.98 -9.59
CA PHE A 280 3.51 -13.87 -8.86
C PHE A 280 3.44 -14.17 -7.35
N TYR A 281 2.94 -15.35 -6.98
CA TYR A 281 2.80 -15.75 -5.58
C TYR A 281 4.15 -16.02 -4.91
N ARG A 282 5.12 -16.64 -5.62
CA ARG A 282 6.49 -16.82 -5.12
C ARG A 282 7.18 -15.48 -4.83
N GLN A 283 6.99 -14.51 -5.70
CA GLN A 283 7.55 -13.17 -5.51
C GLN A 283 6.88 -12.45 -4.33
N ILE A 284 5.57 -12.61 -4.10
CA ILE A 284 4.91 -12.11 -2.88
C ILE A 284 5.50 -12.81 -1.65
N ALA A 285 5.69 -14.12 -1.69
CA ALA A 285 6.28 -14.87 -0.59
C ALA A 285 7.71 -14.41 -0.25
N SER A 286 8.48 -13.91 -1.23
CA SER A 286 9.82 -13.35 -1.00
C SER A 286 9.83 -12.07 -0.15
N LEU A 287 8.69 -11.40 0.00
CA LEU A 287 8.52 -10.29 0.95
C LEU A 287 8.37 -10.77 2.39
N ASN A 288 8.32 -12.08 2.63
CA ASN A 288 8.09 -12.71 3.93
C ASN A 288 6.90 -12.07 4.69
N PRO A 289 5.69 -12.07 4.11
CA PRO A 289 4.56 -11.34 4.69
C PRO A 289 4.15 -11.95 6.04
N ASP A 290 4.10 -11.12 7.07
CA ASP A 290 3.51 -11.45 8.37
C ASP A 290 1.99 -11.27 8.32
N LEU A 291 1.55 -10.31 7.50
CA LEU A 291 0.15 -10.01 7.28
C LEU A 291 -0.11 -9.72 5.80
N VAL A 292 -1.12 -10.37 5.23
CA VAL A 292 -1.72 -10.01 3.95
C VAL A 292 -3.11 -9.41 4.18
N ILE A 293 -3.35 -8.19 3.69
CA ILE A 293 -4.66 -7.53 3.72
C ILE A 293 -5.25 -7.59 2.32
N ILE A 294 -6.47 -8.10 2.18
CA ILE A 294 -7.16 -8.25 0.89
C ILE A 294 -8.33 -7.28 0.84
N SER A 295 -8.22 -6.26 -0.03
CA SER A 295 -9.22 -5.21 -0.24
C SER A 295 -9.76 -5.23 -1.66
N LEU A 296 -10.69 -6.14 -1.91
CA LEU A 296 -11.39 -6.32 -3.18
C LEU A 296 -12.91 -6.29 -2.95
N GLY A 297 -13.70 -6.35 -4.01
CA GLY A 297 -15.16 -6.39 -3.93
C GLY A 297 -15.88 -5.24 -4.63
N THR A 298 -15.21 -4.09 -4.82
CA THR A 298 -15.83 -2.95 -5.53
C THR A 298 -16.17 -3.32 -6.97
N ASN A 299 -15.26 -4.00 -7.68
CA ASN A 299 -15.47 -4.36 -9.08
C ASN A 299 -16.42 -5.56 -9.25
N GLU A 300 -16.49 -6.44 -8.27
CA GLU A 300 -17.50 -7.50 -8.18
C GLU A 300 -18.91 -6.93 -8.08
N ALA A 301 -19.07 -5.82 -7.37
CA ALA A 301 -20.36 -5.14 -7.26
C ALA A 301 -20.78 -4.35 -8.53
N MET A 302 -19.86 -4.14 -9.48
CA MET A 302 -20.15 -3.40 -10.72
C MET A 302 -20.74 -4.26 -11.85
N VAL A 303 -20.85 -5.58 -11.66
CA VAL A 303 -21.46 -6.48 -12.65
C VAL A 303 -22.98 -6.36 -12.68
N ARG A 304 -23.62 -6.86 -13.76
CA ARG A 304 -25.10 -6.83 -13.91
C ARG A 304 -25.77 -7.68 -12.80
N ALA A 305 -25.27 -8.88 -12.57
CA ALA A 305 -25.76 -9.79 -11.53
C ALA A 305 -24.54 -10.44 -10.84
N ILE A 306 -24.61 -10.60 -9.51
CA ILE A 306 -23.59 -11.28 -8.71
C ILE A 306 -23.96 -12.76 -8.68
N ASN A 307 -23.04 -13.62 -9.12
CA ASN A 307 -23.07 -15.05 -8.83
C ASN A 307 -22.36 -15.26 -7.48
N ALA A 308 -23.13 -15.57 -6.45
CA ALA A 308 -22.63 -15.66 -5.09
C ALA A 308 -21.68 -16.86 -4.90
N ASP A 309 -22.01 -18.01 -5.50
CA ASP A 309 -21.20 -19.23 -5.39
C ASP A 309 -19.86 -19.07 -6.11
N GLN A 310 -19.87 -18.44 -7.30
CA GLN A 310 -18.65 -18.15 -8.04
C GLN A 310 -17.76 -17.15 -7.27
N LEU A 311 -18.34 -16.09 -6.71
CA LEU A 311 -17.57 -15.14 -5.94
C LEU A 311 -16.98 -15.77 -4.68
N TYR A 312 -17.75 -16.63 -3.99
CA TYR A 312 -17.26 -17.37 -2.83
C TYR A 312 -16.07 -18.27 -3.22
N SER A 313 -16.18 -19.00 -4.35
CA SER A 313 -15.08 -19.81 -4.90
C SER A 313 -13.86 -18.95 -5.24
N ASP A 314 -14.05 -17.81 -5.92
CA ASP A 314 -12.95 -16.91 -6.30
C ASP A 314 -12.20 -16.39 -5.05
N ILE A 315 -12.92 -16.08 -3.97
CA ILE A 315 -12.32 -15.66 -2.68
C ILE A 315 -11.52 -16.82 -2.07
N SER A 316 -12.11 -18.04 -2.07
CA SER A 316 -11.48 -19.25 -1.54
C SER A 316 -10.18 -19.59 -2.25
N ASP A 317 -10.20 -19.56 -3.59
CA ASP A 317 -9.02 -19.84 -4.41
C ASP A 317 -7.90 -18.83 -4.17
N PHE A 318 -8.26 -17.56 -4.03
CA PHE A 318 -7.28 -16.51 -3.75
C PHE A 318 -6.66 -16.67 -2.36
N ALA A 319 -7.48 -16.91 -1.34
CA ALA A 319 -7.01 -17.19 0.02
C ALA A 319 -6.08 -18.43 0.05
N TYR A 320 -6.47 -19.50 -0.65
CA TYR A 320 -5.65 -20.71 -0.78
C TYR A 320 -4.29 -20.40 -1.43
N ASN A 321 -4.26 -19.68 -2.55
CA ASN A 321 -3.02 -19.35 -3.26
C ASN A 321 -2.05 -18.51 -2.38
N ILE A 322 -2.56 -17.55 -1.62
CA ILE A 322 -1.76 -16.76 -0.66
C ILE A 322 -1.21 -17.66 0.45
N ARG A 323 -2.06 -18.47 1.09
CA ARG A 323 -1.67 -19.35 2.20
C ARG A 323 -0.73 -20.46 1.75
N HIS A 324 -0.91 -20.99 0.54
CA HIS A 324 -0.04 -22.04 -0.02
C HIS A 324 1.37 -21.52 -0.30
N SER A 325 1.50 -20.28 -0.79
CA SER A 325 2.81 -19.67 -1.07
C SER A 325 3.46 -19.06 0.16
N SER A 326 2.69 -18.67 1.16
CA SER A 326 3.14 -18.04 2.41
C SER A 326 2.40 -18.65 3.62
N PRO A 327 2.75 -19.89 4.05
CA PRO A 327 1.97 -20.64 5.05
C PRO A 327 1.84 -19.96 6.42
N ASN A 328 2.85 -19.17 6.81
CA ASN A 328 2.92 -18.51 8.12
C ASN A 328 2.32 -17.10 8.13
N THR A 329 1.75 -16.64 7.00
CA THR A 329 1.14 -15.31 6.94
C THR A 329 -0.26 -15.30 7.56
N ASN A 330 -0.57 -14.22 8.26
CA ASN A 330 -1.96 -13.92 8.63
C ASN A 330 -2.67 -13.26 7.45
N VAL A 331 -3.97 -13.49 7.29
CA VAL A 331 -4.76 -12.88 6.20
C VAL A 331 -5.97 -12.19 6.78
N ILE A 332 -6.17 -10.91 6.46
CA ILE A 332 -7.37 -10.14 6.78
C ILE A 332 -8.14 -9.84 5.51
N PHE A 333 -9.44 -10.08 5.51
CA PHE A 333 -10.32 -9.61 4.45
C PHE A 333 -10.93 -8.27 4.84
N THR A 334 -10.98 -7.31 3.89
CA THR A 334 -11.71 -6.06 4.10
C THR A 334 -12.91 -5.99 3.18
N THR A 335 -13.99 -5.38 3.64
CA THR A 335 -15.16 -5.16 2.79
C THR A 335 -15.09 -3.79 2.12
N PRO A 336 -15.59 -3.63 0.87
CA PRO A 336 -15.57 -2.33 0.19
C PRO A 336 -16.58 -1.37 0.82
N VAL A 337 -16.28 -0.06 0.79
CA VAL A 337 -17.27 0.99 1.10
C VAL A 337 -18.37 0.97 0.02
N GLU A 338 -19.62 1.26 0.43
CA GLU A 338 -20.69 1.45 -0.56
C GLU A 338 -20.33 2.58 -1.53
N THR A 339 -20.38 2.31 -2.82
CA THR A 339 -20.15 3.28 -3.90
C THR A 339 -21.46 3.60 -4.61
N PHE A 340 -21.44 4.53 -5.56
CA PHE A 340 -22.57 4.68 -6.47
C PHE A 340 -22.51 3.64 -7.59
N ALA A 341 -23.66 3.24 -8.10
CA ALA A 341 -23.74 2.43 -9.29
C ALA A 341 -23.22 3.23 -10.50
N ARG A 342 -22.60 2.55 -11.47
CA ARG A 342 -22.24 3.19 -12.73
C ARG A 342 -23.49 3.78 -13.39
N ALA A 343 -23.59 5.10 -13.40
CA ALA A 343 -24.69 5.76 -14.06
C ALA A 343 -24.40 5.82 -15.57
N GLY A 344 -25.38 5.43 -16.39
CA GLY A 344 -25.40 5.80 -17.81
C GLY A 344 -25.41 7.32 -17.97
N ARG A 345 -25.08 7.84 -19.15
CA ARG A 345 -24.99 9.29 -19.43
C ARG A 345 -26.22 10.14 -19.01
N LYS A 346 -27.37 9.53 -18.75
CA LYS A 346 -28.66 10.19 -18.47
C LYS A 346 -29.30 9.84 -17.10
N THR A 347 -28.67 9.01 -16.27
CA THR A 347 -29.26 8.58 -14.99
C THR A 347 -28.59 9.24 -13.79
N SER A 348 -29.40 9.66 -12.82
CA SER A 348 -28.91 10.11 -11.51
C SER A 348 -28.08 9.01 -10.89
N ALA A 349 -26.93 9.35 -10.30
CA ALA A 349 -26.13 8.38 -9.58
C ALA A 349 -26.92 7.91 -8.33
N ILE A 350 -27.13 6.62 -8.24
CA ILE A 350 -27.80 5.96 -7.10
C ILE A 350 -26.81 5.08 -6.35
N PRO A 351 -26.96 4.89 -5.04
CA PRO A 351 -26.15 3.96 -4.26
C PRO A 351 -26.15 2.55 -4.88
N ASN A 352 -24.99 1.92 -4.95
CA ASN A 352 -24.86 0.56 -5.47
C ASN A 352 -25.11 -0.46 -4.36
N HIS A 353 -26.37 -0.84 -4.17
CA HIS A 353 -26.74 -1.81 -3.14
C HIS A 353 -26.16 -3.23 -3.34
N LYS A 354 -25.54 -3.51 -4.50
CA LYS A 354 -24.82 -4.78 -4.70
C LYS A 354 -23.53 -4.87 -3.88
N VAL A 355 -22.96 -3.72 -3.47
CA VAL A 355 -21.80 -3.71 -2.56
C VAL A 355 -22.13 -4.42 -1.25
N GLY A 356 -23.33 -4.20 -0.70
CA GLY A 356 -23.78 -4.93 0.50
C GLY A 356 -23.83 -6.46 0.30
N LYS A 357 -24.28 -6.94 -0.88
CA LYS A 357 -24.27 -8.37 -1.21
C LYS A 357 -22.85 -8.94 -1.29
N VAL A 358 -21.92 -8.20 -1.91
CA VAL A 358 -20.50 -8.58 -1.96
C VAL A 358 -19.90 -8.61 -0.55
N ARG A 359 -20.19 -7.59 0.26
CA ARG A 359 -19.82 -7.57 1.68
C ARG A 359 -20.28 -8.84 2.41
N ASP A 360 -21.53 -9.22 2.26
CA ASP A 360 -22.10 -10.38 2.95
C ASP A 360 -21.41 -11.69 2.53
N ILE A 361 -21.01 -11.83 1.26
CA ILE A 361 -20.26 -13.00 0.76
C ILE A 361 -18.84 -13.02 1.36
N ILE A 362 -18.14 -11.88 1.38
CA ILE A 362 -16.78 -11.78 1.95
C ILE A 362 -16.80 -12.12 3.44
N VAL A 363 -17.73 -11.54 4.21
CA VAL A 363 -17.85 -11.80 5.64
C VAL A 363 -18.22 -13.24 5.93
N ASN A 364 -19.22 -13.78 5.21
CA ASN A 364 -19.59 -15.20 5.36
C ASN A 364 -18.42 -16.16 5.03
N PHE A 365 -17.60 -15.83 4.02
CA PHE A 365 -16.39 -16.61 3.73
C PHE A 365 -15.39 -16.52 4.88
N ALA A 366 -15.11 -15.31 5.38
CA ALA A 366 -14.16 -15.09 6.45
C ALA A 366 -14.57 -15.82 7.72
N GLU A 367 -15.82 -15.66 8.17
CA GLU A 367 -16.36 -16.32 9.37
C GLU A 367 -16.33 -17.85 9.27
N LYS A 368 -16.75 -18.42 8.12
CA LYS A 368 -16.77 -19.88 7.94
C LYS A 368 -15.38 -20.52 7.90
N ASN A 369 -14.35 -19.76 7.53
CA ASN A 369 -13.00 -20.27 7.36
C ASN A 369 -12.01 -19.74 8.42
N GLY A 370 -12.50 -19.08 9.49
CA GLY A 370 -11.67 -18.57 10.60
C GLY A 370 -10.73 -17.45 10.20
N TYR A 371 -11.05 -16.67 9.16
CA TYR A 371 -10.26 -15.51 8.78
C TYR A 371 -10.74 -14.25 9.50
N PRO A 372 -9.84 -13.42 10.03
CA PRO A 372 -10.19 -12.09 10.50
C PRO A 372 -10.69 -11.23 9.35
N TYR A 373 -11.61 -10.31 9.68
CA TYR A 373 -12.10 -9.36 8.70
C TYR A 373 -12.31 -7.97 9.29
N TRP A 374 -12.17 -6.95 8.44
CA TRP A 374 -12.48 -5.56 8.74
C TRP A 374 -13.67 -5.11 7.90
N ASP A 375 -14.83 -4.99 8.55
CA ASP A 375 -16.11 -4.68 7.88
C ASP A 375 -16.24 -3.19 7.59
N LEU A 376 -15.41 -2.69 6.69
CA LEU A 376 -15.39 -1.27 6.32
C LEU A 376 -16.75 -0.80 5.78
N TYR A 377 -17.53 -1.68 5.14
CA TYR A 377 -18.87 -1.33 4.67
C TYR A 377 -19.74 -0.80 5.82
N ASN A 378 -19.86 -1.54 6.90
CA ASN A 378 -20.68 -1.14 8.06
C ASN A 378 -20.01 -0.05 8.92
N ILE A 379 -18.68 -0.09 9.07
CA ILE A 379 -17.90 0.96 9.73
C ILE A 379 -18.11 2.32 9.04
N ALA A 380 -18.21 2.31 7.69
CA ALA A 380 -18.48 3.50 6.89
C ALA A 380 -19.94 3.97 6.91
N GLY A 381 -20.85 3.24 7.57
CA GLY A 381 -22.28 3.59 7.67
C GLY A 381 -23.23 2.67 6.90
N GLY A 382 -22.73 1.61 6.25
CA GLY A 382 -23.55 0.59 5.60
C GLY A 382 -24.37 1.10 4.42
N LYS A 383 -25.57 0.54 4.26
CA LYS A 383 -26.48 0.90 3.17
C LYS A 383 -26.88 2.37 3.24
N GLY A 384 -26.59 3.12 2.19
CA GLY A 384 -26.84 4.56 2.06
C GLY A 384 -25.67 5.44 2.49
N ALA A 385 -24.57 4.85 2.97
CA ALA A 385 -23.36 5.57 3.39
C ALA A 385 -22.79 6.48 2.29
N THR A 386 -22.87 6.07 1.02
CA THR A 386 -22.45 6.88 -0.12
C THR A 386 -23.00 8.29 -0.13
N LEU A 387 -24.27 8.48 0.29
CA LEU A 387 -24.90 9.80 0.32
C LEU A 387 -24.25 10.70 1.38
N GLU A 388 -23.94 10.15 2.55
CA GLU A 388 -23.28 10.88 3.64
C GLU A 388 -21.82 11.20 3.28
N TRP A 389 -21.09 10.22 2.72
CA TRP A 389 -19.72 10.40 2.25
C TRP A 389 -19.64 11.45 1.14
N ASN A 390 -20.60 11.43 0.19
CA ASN A 390 -20.64 12.40 -0.89
C ASN A 390 -20.94 13.83 -0.38
N LYS A 391 -21.85 14.00 0.59
CA LYS A 391 -22.09 15.28 1.27
C LYS A 391 -20.82 15.83 1.93
N LYS A 392 -19.96 14.96 2.46
CA LYS A 392 -18.67 15.31 3.08
C LYS A 392 -17.53 15.48 2.06
N LYS A 393 -17.84 15.44 0.75
CA LYS A 393 -16.88 15.57 -0.37
C LYS A 393 -15.76 14.54 -0.32
N LEU A 394 -16.06 13.31 0.10
CA LEU A 394 -15.11 12.20 0.18
C LEU A 394 -15.04 11.38 -1.12
N PHE A 395 -15.99 11.55 -2.06
CA PHE A 395 -15.97 10.96 -3.40
C PHE A 395 -15.48 11.94 -4.45
N VAL A 396 -14.74 11.44 -5.46
CA VAL A 396 -14.45 12.18 -6.68
C VAL A 396 -15.68 12.18 -7.62
N ARG A 397 -15.57 12.84 -8.76
CA ARG A 397 -16.70 13.05 -9.69
C ARG A 397 -17.36 11.77 -10.18
N ASP A 398 -16.61 10.67 -10.33
CA ASP A 398 -17.14 9.38 -10.78
C ASP A 398 -17.99 8.67 -9.71
N ARG A 399 -17.89 9.09 -8.45
CA ARG A 399 -18.62 8.58 -7.29
C ARG A 399 -18.39 7.08 -7.01
N ILE A 400 -17.30 6.55 -7.53
CA ILE A 400 -16.78 5.20 -7.25
C ILE A 400 -15.50 5.34 -6.43
N HIS A 401 -14.59 6.19 -6.91
CA HIS A 401 -13.32 6.45 -6.24
C HIS A 401 -13.46 7.57 -5.22
N LEU A 402 -12.62 7.51 -4.19
CA LEU A 402 -12.60 8.54 -3.16
C LEU A 402 -11.64 9.68 -3.55
N THR A 403 -11.86 10.83 -2.93
CA THR A 403 -10.85 11.89 -2.90
C THR A 403 -9.65 11.44 -2.08
N GLN A 404 -8.50 12.11 -2.24
CA GLN A 404 -7.33 11.87 -1.39
C GLN A 404 -7.73 11.83 0.09
N ARG A 405 -8.47 12.84 0.58
CA ARG A 405 -8.98 12.90 1.96
C ARG A 405 -9.84 11.69 2.35
N GLY A 406 -10.67 11.18 1.41
CA GLY A 406 -11.49 9.99 1.67
C GLY A 406 -10.63 8.73 1.83
N TYR A 407 -9.60 8.58 1.02
CA TYR A 407 -8.66 7.48 1.16
C TYR A 407 -7.76 7.60 2.39
N GLU A 408 -7.28 8.81 2.70
CA GLU A 408 -6.50 9.06 3.92
C GLU A 408 -7.30 8.70 5.16
N TYR A 409 -8.58 9.08 5.20
CA TYR A 409 -9.48 8.69 6.29
C TYR A 409 -9.66 7.16 6.40
N GLN A 410 -9.77 6.43 5.28
CA GLN A 410 -9.77 4.97 5.32
C GLN A 410 -8.46 4.39 5.89
N GLY A 411 -7.31 4.99 5.54
CA GLY A 411 -6.01 4.59 6.08
C GLY A 411 -5.92 4.78 7.59
N GLU A 412 -6.44 5.90 8.09
CA GLU A 412 -6.53 6.20 9.52
C GLU A 412 -7.46 5.22 10.25
N LEU A 413 -8.61 4.88 9.66
CA LEU A 413 -9.54 3.90 10.23
C LEU A 413 -8.93 2.50 10.29
N LEU A 414 -8.26 2.04 9.23
CA LEU A 414 -7.60 0.74 9.25
C LEU A 414 -6.50 0.68 10.31
N PHE A 415 -5.67 1.72 10.38
CA PHE A 415 -4.63 1.81 11.40
C PHE A 415 -5.22 1.79 12.81
N GLU A 416 -6.28 2.57 13.07
CA GLU A 416 -6.99 2.58 14.37
C GLU A 416 -7.50 1.16 14.73
N ALA A 417 -8.07 0.44 13.76
CA ALA A 417 -8.57 -0.92 14.00
C ALA A 417 -7.42 -1.89 14.35
N ILE A 418 -6.27 -1.80 13.64
CA ILE A 418 -5.06 -2.57 13.95
C ILE A 418 -4.55 -2.24 15.35
N ILE A 419 -4.50 -0.96 15.72
CA ILE A 419 -4.03 -0.53 17.05
C ILE A 419 -4.97 -1.01 18.16
N LYS A 420 -6.28 -1.05 17.93
CA LYS A 420 -7.23 -1.63 18.90
C LYS A 420 -6.94 -3.11 19.16
N SER A 421 -6.72 -3.89 18.10
CA SER A 421 -6.31 -5.30 18.22
C SER A 421 -4.95 -5.44 18.91
N TYR A 422 -3.97 -4.60 18.56
CA TYR A 422 -2.67 -4.56 19.23
C TYR A 422 -2.81 -4.26 20.72
N ASN A 423 -3.59 -3.26 21.11
CA ASN A 423 -3.79 -2.91 22.51
C ASN A 423 -4.53 -4.00 23.30
N GLN A 424 -5.43 -4.74 22.65
CA GLN A 424 -6.08 -5.92 23.26
C GLN A 424 -5.05 -7.03 23.50
N TYR A 425 -4.19 -7.31 22.50
CA TYR A 425 -3.09 -8.25 22.63
C TYR A 425 -2.16 -7.89 23.78
N ILE A 426 -1.72 -6.64 23.88
CA ILE A 426 -0.84 -6.15 24.95
C ILE A 426 -1.49 -6.37 26.32
N LYS A 427 -2.77 -5.98 26.49
CA LYS A 427 -3.48 -6.15 27.77
C LYS A 427 -3.70 -7.60 28.18
N ALA A 428 -3.78 -8.52 27.23
CA ALA A 428 -3.96 -9.94 27.50
C ALA A 428 -2.65 -10.68 27.84
N ASN A 429 -1.48 -10.08 27.52
CA ASN A 429 -0.15 -10.72 27.66
C ASN A 429 0.80 -9.96 28.62
N ILE A 430 0.28 -8.95 29.32
CA ILE A 430 0.90 -8.30 30.47
C ILE A 430 0.25 -8.85 31.74
#